data_06978a9ab451cc6a8b908031f0cc787d
#
_entry.id   06978a9ab451cc6a8b908031f0cc787d
#
_cell.length_a   1.000
_cell.length_b   1.000
_cell.length_c   1.000
_cell.angle_alpha   90.00
_cell.angle_beta   90.00
_cell.angle_gamma   90.00
#
_symmetry.space_group_name_H-M   'P 1'
#
loop_
_entity.id
_entity.type
_entity.pdbx_description
1 polymer ?
#
loop_
_entity_poly.entity_id
_entity_poly.type
_entity_poly.pdbx_seq_one_letter_code
_entity_poly.pdbx_strand_id
1 'polypeptide(L)'
;MYLISVEGGDGSGKGEAVRILATLANRLAFPNVHVTHEPRRHSELGKLALKAVSKGEHTPLQEAGLFAADRVDHSHTWIRPRLLKGDLVISDRNIHSSLVYQGVVGKLGLKQVAKMNAAAMIPDLVIWIDCDPAKAMKRINSGTLRMAGEKHEYFETTEIQTKIRAGFRGILSGEIETPAPFSRSIIIG
;
A
#
# COMPACT_ATOMS: atom_id res chain seq x y z
N MET A 1 -1.49 -10.58 18.06
CA MET A 1 -0.67 -9.69 17.24
C MET A 1 -1.27 -9.65 15.85
N TYR A 2 -1.52 -8.46 15.30
CA TYR A 2 -2.16 -8.34 13.97
C TYR A 2 -1.52 -7.20 13.17
N LEU A 3 -1.30 -7.48 11.88
CA LEU A 3 -0.94 -6.49 10.87
C LEU A 3 -2.15 -6.26 9.96
N ILE A 4 -2.66 -5.04 9.96
CA ILE A 4 -3.74 -4.62 9.07
C ILE A 4 -3.16 -3.70 8.02
N SER A 5 -3.45 -3.91 6.74
CA SER A 5 -3.17 -2.93 5.69
C SER A 5 -4.45 -2.27 5.19
N VAL A 6 -4.37 -0.98 4.92
CA VAL A 6 -5.42 -0.21 4.27
C VAL A 6 -4.96 0.13 2.87
N GLU A 7 -5.69 -0.34 1.87
CA GLU A 7 -5.32 -0.30 0.47
C GLU A 7 -6.30 0.55 -0.35
N GLY A 8 -5.88 0.96 -1.52
CA GLY A 8 -6.72 1.72 -2.46
C GLY A 8 -5.92 2.70 -3.31
N GLY A 9 -6.57 3.29 -4.31
CA GLY A 9 -5.99 4.32 -5.18
C GLY A 9 -5.63 5.61 -4.45
N ASP A 10 -4.91 6.50 -5.12
CA ASP A 10 -4.61 7.81 -4.58
C ASP A 10 -5.90 8.63 -4.53
N GLY A 11 -6.06 9.46 -3.49
CA GLY A 11 -7.31 10.19 -3.27
C GLY A 11 -8.51 9.37 -2.80
N SER A 12 -8.37 8.05 -2.56
CA SER A 12 -9.49 7.19 -2.14
C SER A 12 -10.00 7.47 -0.70
N GLY A 13 -9.18 8.08 0.15
CA GLY A 13 -9.53 8.34 1.55
C GLY A 13 -8.86 7.38 2.54
N LYS A 14 -7.84 6.61 2.11
CA LYS A 14 -7.09 5.68 2.99
C LYS A 14 -6.61 6.33 4.29
N GLY A 15 -6.01 7.50 4.22
CA GLY A 15 -5.48 8.18 5.41
C GLY A 15 -6.55 8.44 6.47
N GLU A 16 -7.76 8.83 6.06
CA GLU A 16 -8.88 9.00 6.98
C GLU A 16 -9.37 7.66 7.54
N ALA A 17 -9.45 6.63 6.69
CA ALA A 17 -9.80 5.28 7.13
C ALA A 17 -8.79 4.75 8.17
N VAL A 18 -7.49 4.94 7.95
CA VAL A 18 -6.43 4.59 8.90
C VAL A 18 -6.61 5.32 10.23
N ARG A 19 -6.90 6.63 10.20
CA ARG A 19 -7.13 7.44 11.40
C ARG A 19 -8.32 6.93 12.21
N ILE A 20 -9.44 6.65 11.53
CA ILE A 20 -10.65 6.11 12.17
C ILE A 20 -10.36 4.73 12.75
N LEU A 21 -9.73 3.85 11.98
CA LEU A 21 -9.39 2.49 12.41
C LEU A 21 -8.48 2.52 13.64
N ALA A 22 -7.44 3.35 13.67
CA ALA A 22 -6.56 3.50 14.81
C ALA A 22 -7.32 4.01 16.05
N THR A 23 -8.24 4.96 15.88
CA THR A 23 -9.07 5.48 16.97
C THR A 23 -9.98 4.39 17.55
N LEU A 24 -10.57 3.56 16.70
CA LEU A 24 -11.42 2.45 17.13
C LEU A 24 -10.59 1.34 17.81
N ALA A 25 -9.43 1.01 17.23
CA ALA A 25 -8.55 -0.02 17.72
C ALA A 25 -7.98 0.28 19.11
N ASN A 26 -7.77 1.55 19.47
CA ASN A 26 -7.37 1.97 20.81
C ASN A 26 -8.42 1.67 21.91
N ARG A 27 -9.64 1.30 21.51
CA ARG A 27 -10.70 0.84 22.44
C ARG A 27 -10.69 -0.68 22.64
N LEU A 28 -9.85 -1.39 21.91
CA LEU A 28 -9.67 -2.83 22.00
C LEU A 28 -8.51 -3.16 22.94
N ALA A 29 -8.41 -4.42 23.34
CA ALA A 29 -7.43 -4.88 24.32
C ALA A 29 -6.03 -5.14 23.72
N PHE A 30 -5.55 -4.26 22.85
CA PHE A 30 -4.17 -4.31 22.39
C PHE A 30 -3.27 -3.50 23.33
N PRO A 31 -2.02 -3.97 23.61
CA PRO A 31 -1.07 -3.21 24.41
C PRO A 31 -0.77 -1.83 23.82
N ASN A 32 -0.54 -1.79 22.51
CA ASN A 32 -0.38 -0.54 21.76
C ASN A 32 -0.95 -0.69 20.34
N VAL A 33 -1.33 0.44 19.74
CA VAL A 33 -1.74 0.55 18.34
C VAL A 33 -0.76 1.47 17.62
N HIS A 34 -0.11 0.96 16.59
CA HIS A 34 0.87 1.69 15.80
C HIS A 34 0.36 1.92 14.38
N VAL A 35 0.53 3.13 13.88
CA VAL A 35 0.24 3.50 12.49
C VAL A 35 1.56 3.67 11.73
N THR A 36 1.62 3.14 10.54
CA THR A 36 2.74 3.28 9.61
C THR A 36 2.25 3.42 8.17
N HIS A 37 3.16 3.55 7.22
CA HIS A 37 2.85 3.65 5.79
C HIS A 37 3.97 3.08 4.93
N GLU A 38 3.64 2.66 3.74
CA GLU A 38 4.59 2.20 2.74
C GLU A 38 4.39 2.95 1.40
N PRO A 39 5.49 3.43 0.78
CA PRO A 39 6.87 3.38 1.27
C PRO A 39 7.09 4.35 2.44
N ARG A 40 8.07 4.07 3.30
CA ARG A 40 8.37 4.91 4.48
C ARG A 40 9.03 6.23 4.05
N ARG A 41 8.36 7.36 4.34
CA ARG A 41 8.84 8.69 3.93
C ARG A 41 10.15 9.13 4.58
N HIS A 42 10.49 8.55 5.73
CA HIS A 42 11.67 8.93 6.52
C HIS A 42 12.85 7.96 6.40
N SER A 43 12.66 6.77 5.81
CA SER A 43 13.74 5.82 5.54
C SER A 43 14.45 6.18 4.22
N GLU A 44 15.74 5.84 4.11
CA GLU A 44 16.47 6.07 2.87
C GLU A 44 15.90 5.24 1.71
N LEU A 45 15.54 3.98 1.97
CA LEU A 45 14.92 3.11 0.95
C LEU A 45 13.56 3.63 0.51
N GLY A 46 12.74 4.10 1.45
CA GLY A 46 11.44 4.68 1.12
C GLY A 46 11.53 5.98 0.34
N LYS A 47 12.50 6.85 0.65
CA LYS A 47 12.78 8.06 -0.15
C LYS A 47 13.20 7.70 -1.58
N LEU A 48 14.02 6.67 -1.77
CA LEU A 48 14.40 6.19 -3.10
C LEU A 48 13.19 5.65 -3.87
N ALA A 49 12.31 4.87 -3.22
CA ALA A 49 11.09 4.37 -3.82
C ALA A 49 10.15 5.51 -4.26
N LEU A 50 9.94 6.53 -3.41
CA LEU A 50 9.14 7.72 -3.74
C LEU A 50 9.74 8.51 -4.91
N LYS A 51 11.08 8.69 -4.90
CA LYS A 51 11.78 9.37 -5.99
C LYS A 51 11.61 8.64 -7.34
N ALA A 52 11.60 7.31 -7.32
CA ALA A 52 11.42 6.50 -8.52
C ALA A 52 10.09 6.79 -9.22
N VAL A 53 8.97 6.81 -8.47
CA VAL A 53 7.64 7.07 -9.04
C VAL A 53 7.40 8.54 -9.38
N SER A 54 8.02 9.48 -8.64
CA SER A 54 7.82 10.93 -8.89
C SER A 54 8.46 11.40 -10.19
N LYS A 55 9.51 10.73 -10.67
CA LYS A 55 10.24 11.12 -11.88
C LYS A 55 9.82 10.35 -13.12
N GLY A 56 9.26 9.15 -12.96
CA GLY A 56 8.88 8.28 -14.07
C GLY A 56 10.07 7.81 -14.92
N GLU A 57 11.29 7.86 -14.37
CA GLU A 57 12.54 7.52 -15.08
C GLU A 57 12.94 6.05 -14.92
N HIS A 58 12.22 5.31 -14.06
CA HIS A 58 12.53 3.94 -13.73
C HIS A 58 11.63 2.94 -14.45
N THR A 59 12.18 1.78 -14.76
CA THR A 59 11.37 0.66 -15.26
C THR A 59 10.50 0.09 -14.14
N PRO A 60 9.36 -0.57 -14.44
CA PRO A 60 8.54 -1.22 -13.44
C PRO A 60 9.32 -2.21 -12.54
N LEU A 61 10.36 -2.85 -13.08
CA LEU A 61 11.24 -3.74 -12.32
C LEU A 61 12.07 -2.99 -11.27
N GLN A 62 12.65 -1.84 -11.66
CA GLN A 62 13.43 -1.00 -10.75
C GLN A 62 12.55 -0.41 -9.64
N GLU A 63 11.38 0.10 -9.99
CA GLU A 63 10.40 0.57 -9.00
C GLU A 63 10.02 -0.54 -8.03
N ALA A 64 9.61 -1.72 -8.54
CA ALA A 64 9.25 -2.86 -7.72
C ALA A 64 10.38 -3.27 -6.76
N GLY A 65 11.64 -3.22 -7.23
CA GLY A 65 12.81 -3.51 -6.41
C GLY A 65 12.98 -2.54 -5.25
N LEU A 66 12.82 -1.24 -5.50
CA LEU A 66 12.93 -0.21 -4.45
C LEU A 66 11.79 -0.31 -3.43
N PHE A 67 10.55 -0.52 -3.87
CA PHE A 67 9.42 -0.75 -2.96
C PHE A 67 9.59 -2.03 -2.15
N ALA A 68 10.08 -3.11 -2.76
CA ALA A 68 10.34 -4.36 -2.06
C ALA A 68 11.46 -4.22 -1.01
N ALA A 69 12.53 -3.51 -1.34
CA ALA A 69 13.63 -3.27 -0.40
C ALA A 69 13.16 -2.49 0.83
N ASP A 70 12.39 -1.39 0.64
CA ASP A 70 11.82 -0.64 1.77
C ASP A 70 10.87 -1.50 2.60
N ARG A 71 10.00 -2.28 1.96
CA ARG A 71 9.01 -3.14 2.65
C ARG A 71 9.67 -4.24 3.45
N VAL A 72 10.66 -4.92 2.91
CA VAL A 72 11.37 -5.99 3.62
C VAL A 72 12.11 -5.41 4.83
N ASP A 73 12.82 -4.29 4.67
CA ASP A 73 13.46 -3.61 5.79
C ASP A 73 12.43 -3.15 6.83
N HIS A 74 11.32 -2.53 6.41
CA HIS A 74 10.22 -2.12 7.29
C HIS A 74 9.63 -3.29 8.07
N SER A 75 9.42 -4.41 7.39
CA SER A 75 8.89 -5.63 8.00
C SER A 75 9.75 -6.11 9.17
N HIS A 76 11.06 -6.14 9.00
CA HIS A 76 11.97 -6.73 9.98
C HIS A 76 12.45 -5.74 11.05
N THR A 77 12.67 -4.48 10.68
CA THR A 77 13.22 -3.48 11.60
C THR A 77 12.14 -2.75 12.41
N TRP A 78 10.91 -2.69 11.91
CA TRP A 78 9.87 -1.88 12.54
C TRP A 78 8.57 -2.65 12.84
N ILE A 79 8.00 -3.40 11.89
CA ILE A 79 6.70 -4.08 12.06
C ILE A 79 6.86 -5.28 13.01
N ARG A 80 7.73 -6.23 12.65
CA ARG A 80 7.91 -7.47 13.41
C ARG A 80 8.19 -7.27 14.89
N PRO A 81 9.11 -6.36 15.32
CA PRO A 81 9.37 -6.13 16.74
C PRO A 81 8.13 -5.68 17.54
N ARG A 82 7.19 -4.97 16.90
CA ARG A 82 5.94 -4.53 17.51
C ARG A 82 4.94 -5.67 17.61
N LEU A 83 4.78 -6.42 16.55
CA LEU A 83 3.92 -7.60 16.56
C LEU A 83 4.35 -8.61 17.63
N LEU A 84 5.65 -8.83 17.82
CA LEU A 84 6.18 -9.74 18.87
C LEU A 84 5.82 -9.28 20.29
N LYS A 85 5.54 -8.00 20.52
CA LYS A 85 5.05 -7.45 21.79
C LYS A 85 3.54 -7.61 21.98
N GLY A 86 2.82 -8.14 20.98
CA GLY A 86 1.37 -8.24 21.00
C GLY A 86 0.64 -7.00 20.50
N ASP A 87 1.37 -6.00 20.01
CA ASP A 87 0.81 -4.75 19.50
C ASP A 87 0.02 -4.97 18.19
N LEU A 88 -0.88 -4.04 17.89
CA LEU A 88 -1.52 -3.92 16.58
C LEU A 88 -0.72 -2.96 15.71
N VAL A 89 -0.48 -3.34 14.46
CA VAL A 89 0.10 -2.47 13.44
C VAL A 89 -0.91 -2.23 12.33
N ILE A 90 -1.16 -0.96 11.99
CA ILE A 90 -2.00 -0.51 10.88
C ILE A 90 -1.10 0.19 9.87
N SER A 91 -1.03 -0.33 8.65
CA SER A 91 -0.22 0.24 7.56
C SER A 91 -1.10 0.87 6.49
N ASP A 92 -0.86 2.14 6.16
CA ASP A 92 -1.36 2.73 4.91
C ASP A 92 -0.51 2.19 3.77
N ARG A 93 -1.07 1.31 2.97
CA ARG A 93 -0.45 0.46 1.97
C ARG A 93 0.44 -0.65 2.53
N ASN A 94 0.51 -1.74 1.78
CA ASN A 94 1.44 -2.85 1.95
C ASN A 94 1.62 -3.55 0.60
N ILE A 95 1.94 -4.85 0.59
CA ILE A 95 2.24 -5.65 -0.60
C ILE A 95 1.16 -5.58 -1.69
N HIS A 96 -0.13 -5.51 -1.31
CA HIS A 96 -1.23 -5.49 -2.27
C HIS A 96 -1.17 -4.25 -3.18
N SER A 97 -0.71 -3.09 -2.66
CA SER A 97 -0.38 -1.95 -3.51
C SER A 97 0.65 -2.32 -4.58
N SER A 98 1.77 -2.97 -4.24
CA SER A 98 2.78 -3.35 -5.23
C SER A 98 2.28 -4.41 -6.22
N LEU A 99 1.45 -5.36 -5.77
CA LEU A 99 0.82 -6.34 -6.68
C LEU A 99 -0.03 -5.62 -7.73
N VAL A 100 -0.78 -4.58 -7.34
CA VAL A 100 -1.60 -3.81 -8.28
C VAL A 100 -0.76 -2.84 -9.10
N TYR A 101 0.02 -1.95 -8.47
CA TYR A 101 0.74 -0.88 -9.17
C TYR A 101 1.85 -1.41 -10.09
N GLN A 102 2.76 -2.23 -9.57
CA GLN A 102 3.86 -2.77 -10.37
C GLN A 102 3.46 -4.07 -11.07
N GLY A 103 2.68 -4.92 -10.41
CA GLY A 103 2.31 -6.24 -10.95
C GLY A 103 1.30 -6.16 -12.09
N VAL A 104 0.16 -5.50 -11.87
CA VAL A 104 -0.95 -5.40 -12.83
C VAL A 104 -0.75 -4.21 -13.76
N VAL A 105 -0.69 -2.98 -13.23
CA VAL A 105 -0.62 -1.74 -14.04
C VAL A 105 0.71 -1.61 -14.73
N GLY A 106 1.82 -1.86 -14.03
CA GLY A 106 3.19 -1.86 -14.55
C GLY A 106 3.54 -3.11 -15.37
N LYS A 107 2.61 -4.08 -15.48
CA LYS A 107 2.76 -5.32 -16.28
C LYS A 107 3.97 -6.19 -15.92
N LEU A 108 4.52 -6.04 -14.71
CA LEU A 108 5.63 -6.87 -14.26
C LEU A 108 5.19 -8.31 -13.92
N GLY A 109 3.89 -8.47 -13.65
CA GLY A 109 3.29 -9.74 -13.24
C GLY A 109 3.35 -9.97 -11.72
N LEU A 110 2.27 -10.54 -11.18
CA LEU A 110 2.11 -10.72 -9.74
C LEU A 110 3.15 -11.68 -9.14
N LYS A 111 3.48 -12.77 -9.85
CA LYS A 111 4.48 -13.75 -9.39
C LYS A 111 5.87 -13.11 -9.19
N GLN A 112 6.27 -12.22 -10.09
CA GLN A 112 7.55 -11.53 -9.98
C GLN A 112 7.55 -10.57 -8.79
N VAL A 113 6.49 -9.78 -8.62
CA VAL A 113 6.35 -8.85 -7.47
C VAL A 113 6.31 -9.63 -6.16
N ALA A 114 5.55 -10.74 -6.10
CA ALA A 114 5.50 -11.60 -4.92
C ALA A 114 6.88 -12.17 -4.55
N LYS A 115 7.64 -12.65 -5.55
CA LYS A 115 9.00 -13.17 -5.33
C LYS A 115 9.93 -12.12 -4.73
N MET A 116 9.87 -10.88 -5.22
CA MET A 116 10.70 -9.77 -4.70
C MET A 116 10.35 -9.41 -3.24
N ASN A 117 9.13 -9.68 -2.83
CA ASN A 117 8.61 -9.38 -1.49
C ASN A 117 8.51 -10.63 -0.58
N ALA A 118 9.10 -11.76 -0.96
CA ALA A 118 8.93 -13.04 -0.25
C ALA A 118 9.32 -12.99 1.24
N ALA A 119 10.23 -12.08 1.63
CA ALA A 119 10.65 -11.89 3.01
C ALA A 119 9.84 -10.82 3.77
N ALA A 120 8.86 -10.19 3.14
CA ALA A 120 8.02 -9.18 3.80
C ALA A 120 6.99 -9.82 4.74
N MET A 121 6.57 -9.08 5.77
CA MET A 121 5.44 -9.47 6.63
C MET A 121 4.15 -9.46 5.83
N ILE A 122 3.31 -10.48 6.06
CA ILE A 122 2.02 -10.62 5.38
C ILE A 122 0.94 -9.97 6.25
N PRO A 123 0.12 -9.04 5.72
CA PRO A 123 -1.02 -8.54 6.45
C PRO A 123 -2.02 -9.67 6.77
N ASP A 124 -2.50 -9.69 8.00
CA ASP A 124 -3.57 -10.61 8.42
C ASP A 124 -4.91 -10.17 7.81
N LEU A 125 -5.14 -8.85 7.77
CA LEU A 125 -6.34 -8.24 7.19
C LEU A 125 -5.95 -7.12 6.24
N VAL A 126 -6.59 -7.11 5.08
CA VAL A 126 -6.50 -6.05 4.07
C VAL A 126 -7.86 -5.38 3.94
N ILE A 127 -7.91 -4.08 4.17
CA ILE A 127 -9.11 -3.27 3.99
C ILE A 127 -8.93 -2.44 2.73
N TRP A 128 -9.71 -2.73 1.70
CA TRP A 128 -9.68 -1.96 0.46
C TRP A 128 -10.70 -0.84 0.48
N ILE A 129 -10.24 0.38 0.27
CA ILE A 129 -11.10 1.56 0.15
C ILE A 129 -11.41 1.76 -1.33
N ASP A 130 -12.58 1.29 -1.76
CA ASP A 130 -13.07 1.53 -3.12
C ASP A 130 -13.52 2.99 -3.27
N CYS A 131 -12.95 3.65 -4.27
CA CYS A 131 -13.30 5.02 -4.59
C CYS A 131 -13.41 5.19 -6.11
N ASP A 132 -14.44 5.91 -6.52
CA ASP A 132 -14.59 6.30 -7.92
C ASP A 132 -13.37 7.13 -8.38
N PRO A 133 -12.72 6.78 -9.50
CA PRO A 133 -11.51 7.47 -9.97
C PRO A 133 -11.71 8.98 -10.20
N ALA A 134 -12.90 9.40 -10.68
CA ALA A 134 -13.16 10.81 -10.91
C ALA A 134 -13.26 11.59 -9.58
N LYS A 135 -13.88 10.98 -8.55
CA LYS A 135 -13.91 11.55 -7.20
C LYS A 135 -12.51 11.61 -6.58
N ALA A 136 -11.71 10.56 -6.76
CA ALA A 136 -10.33 10.50 -6.29
C ALA A 136 -9.49 11.61 -6.92
N MET A 137 -9.54 11.74 -8.25
CA MET A 137 -8.82 12.78 -9.00
C MET A 137 -9.25 14.19 -8.60
N LYS A 138 -10.56 14.42 -8.36
CA LYS A 138 -11.03 15.71 -7.88
C LYS A 138 -10.40 16.09 -6.53
N ARG A 139 -10.25 15.14 -5.60
CA ARG A 139 -9.59 15.35 -4.29
C ARG A 139 -8.10 15.63 -4.45
N ILE A 140 -7.41 14.89 -5.34
CA ILE A 140 -5.99 15.12 -5.63
C ILE A 140 -5.79 16.55 -6.19
N ASN A 141 -6.59 16.94 -7.18
CA ASN A 141 -6.46 18.23 -7.85
C ASN A 141 -6.88 19.43 -6.97
N SER A 142 -7.77 19.22 -5.99
CA SER A 142 -8.17 20.29 -5.05
C SER A 142 -7.08 20.67 -4.03
N GLY A 143 -5.94 19.99 -4.05
CA GLY A 143 -4.81 20.30 -3.16
C GLY A 143 -4.99 19.88 -1.70
N THR A 144 -6.13 19.26 -1.34
CA THR A 144 -6.41 18.83 0.04
C THR A 144 -5.49 17.73 0.55
N LEU A 145 -4.71 17.10 -0.35
CA LEU A 145 -3.88 15.93 -0.05
C LEU A 145 -2.37 16.20 -0.20
N ARG A 146 -1.98 17.42 -0.57
CA ARG A 146 -0.58 17.76 -0.85
C ARG A 146 -0.11 18.99 -0.08
N MET A 147 1.17 18.98 0.26
CA MET A 147 1.87 20.22 0.61
C MET A 147 2.06 21.07 -0.67
N ALA A 148 1.94 22.37 -0.55
CA ALA A 148 2.14 23.28 -1.69
C ALA A 148 3.51 23.05 -2.33
N GLY A 149 3.53 22.71 -3.63
CA GLY A 149 4.76 22.50 -4.40
C GLY A 149 5.10 21.03 -4.76
N GLU A 150 4.37 20.05 -4.26
CA GLU A 150 4.57 18.65 -4.69
C GLU A 150 4.07 18.42 -6.12
N LYS A 151 4.91 17.81 -6.97
CA LYS A 151 4.57 17.46 -8.35
C LYS A 151 3.59 16.28 -8.40
N HIS A 152 2.78 16.23 -9.46
CA HIS A 152 1.93 15.08 -9.74
C HIS A 152 2.79 13.82 -9.92
N GLU A 153 2.40 12.73 -9.25
CA GLU A 153 3.02 11.43 -9.47
C GLU A 153 2.51 10.84 -10.81
N TYR A 154 3.33 10.00 -11.42
CA TYR A 154 3.00 9.32 -12.68
C TYR A 154 1.65 8.57 -12.62
N PHE A 155 1.30 8.02 -11.46
CA PHE A 155 0.05 7.26 -11.27
C PHE A 155 -1.21 8.13 -11.13
N GLU A 156 -1.10 9.46 -11.09
CA GLU A 156 -2.21 10.36 -10.83
C GLU A 156 -2.90 10.84 -12.10
N THR A 157 -3.38 9.91 -12.91
CA THR A 157 -4.29 10.16 -14.02
C THR A 157 -5.55 9.32 -13.84
N THR A 158 -6.69 9.82 -14.34
CA THR A 158 -7.97 9.08 -14.26
C THR A 158 -7.87 7.69 -14.90
N GLU A 159 -7.16 7.57 -16.02
CA GLU A 159 -6.96 6.30 -16.71
C GLU A 159 -6.20 5.30 -15.82
N ILE A 160 -5.10 5.73 -15.21
CA ILE A 160 -4.29 4.86 -14.35
C ILE A 160 -5.04 4.52 -13.08
N GLN A 161 -5.72 5.47 -12.45
CA GLN A 161 -6.54 5.23 -11.26
C GLN A 161 -7.70 4.24 -11.55
N THR A 162 -8.25 4.26 -12.77
CA THR A 162 -9.24 3.26 -13.21
C THR A 162 -8.62 1.87 -13.30
N LYS A 163 -7.42 1.74 -13.86
CA LYS A 163 -6.69 0.46 -13.92
C LYS A 163 -6.31 -0.04 -12.52
N ILE A 164 -5.90 0.85 -11.63
CA ILE A 164 -5.59 0.53 -10.23
C ILE A 164 -6.83 -0.02 -9.51
N ARG A 165 -7.96 0.68 -9.65
CA ARG A 165 -9.24 0.23 -9.08
C ARG A 165 -9.66 -1.14 -9.60
N ALA A 166 -9.55 -1.36 -10.92
CA ALA A 166 -9.85 -2.64 -11.53
C ALA A 166 -8.92 -3.77 -11.01
N GLY A 167 -7.62 -3.46 -10.83
CA GLY A 167 -6.65 -4.40 -10.27
C GLY A 167 -7.00 -4.82 -8.83
N PHE A 168 -7.33 -3.88 -7.96
CA PHE A 168 -7.78 -4.19 -6.59
C PHE A 168 -9.09 -4.99 -6.60
N ARG A 169 -10.05 -4.61 -7.44
CA ARG A 169 -11.32 -5.32 -7.56
C ARG A 169 -11.11 -6.76 -8.05
N GLY A 170 -10.26 -6.98 -9.04
CA GLY A 170 -9.93 -8.30 -9.54
C GLY A 170 -9.27 -9.19 -8.48
N ILE A 171 -8.39 -8.64 -7.64
CA ILE A 171 -7.81 -9.36 -6.50
C ILE A 171 -8.89 -9.70 -5.46
N LEU A 172 -9.77 -8.75 -5.14
CA LEU A 172 -10.84 -8.94 -4.15
C LEU A 172 -11.86 -9.97 -4.60
N SER A 173 -12.25 -9.95 -5.88
CA SER A 173 -13.20 -10.92 -6.46
C SER A 173 -12.60 -12.31 -6.70
N GLY A 174 -11.29 -12.45 -6.64
CA GLY A 174 -10.58 -13.67 -7.00
C GLY A 174 -10.38 -13.90 -8.49
N GLU A 175 -10.80 -12.94 -9.35
CA GLU A 175 -10.50 -12.98 -10.80
C GLU A 175 -9.00 -12.88 -11.06
N ILE A 176 -8.29 -12.17 -10.20
CA ILE A 176 -6.83 -12.10 -10.20
C ILE A 176 -6.31 -12.88 -9.01
N GLU A 177 -5.74 -14.06 -9.27
CA GLU A 177 -5.18 -14.91 -8.23
C GLU A 177 -3.96 -14.24 -7.57
N THR A 178 -4.06 -14.03 -6.26
CA THR A 178 -2.95 -13.50 -5.46
C THR A 178 -1.93 -14.60 -5.19
N PRO A 179 -0.65 -14.44 -5.58
CA PRO A 179 0.37 -15.46 -5.35
C PRO A 179 0.62 -15.71 -3.86
N ALA A 180 0.90 -16.98 -3.51
CA ALA A 180 1.40 -17.30 -2.18
C ALA A 180 2.74 -16.58 -1.90
N PRO A 181 3.01 -16.16 -0.65
CA PRO A 181 2.19 -16.40 0.54
C PRO A 181 1.09 -15.35 0.78
N PHE A 182 0.98 -14.32 -0.06
CA PHE A 182 0.11 -13.15 0.13
C PHE A 182 -1.39 -13.45 -0.06
N SER A 183 -1.71 -14.59 -0.66
CA SER A 183 -3.08 -15.13 -0.72
C SER A 183 -3.68 -15.53 0.65
N ARG A 184 -2.88 -15.48 1.72
CA ARG A 184 -3.34 -15.80 3.08
C ARG A 184 -4.06 -14.63 3.77
N SER A 185 -3.89 -13.41 3.28
CA SER A 185 -4.57 -12.24 3.85
C SER A 185 -6.08 -12.34 3.64
N ILE A 186 -6.84 -11.99 4.68
CA ILE A 186 -8.28 -11.75 4.53
C ILE A 186 -8.44 -10.37 3.90
N ILE A 187 -9.18 -10.28 2.80
CA ILE A 187 -9.41 -9.02 2.08
C ILE A 187 -10.89 -8.66 2.17
N ILE A 188 -11.18 -7.43 2.59
CA ILE A 188 -12.53 -6.86 2.62
C ILE A 188 -12.53 -5.51 1.90
N GLY A 189 -13.68 -5.13 1.31
CA GLY A 189 -13.87 -3.88 0.60
C GLY A 189 -15.17 -3.17 0.95
#